data_633b184e8f93b7113052759dd80a9982
#
_entry.id   633b184e8f93b7113052759dd80a9982
#
_cell.length_a   1.000
_cell.length_b   1.000
_cell.length_c   1.000
_cell.angle_alpha   90.00
_cell.angle_beta   90.00
_cell.angle_gamma   90.00
#
_symmetry.space_group_name_H-M   'P 1'
#
loop_
_entity.id
_entity.type
_entity.pdbx_description
1 polymer ?
#
loop_
_entity_poly.entity_id
_entity_poly.type
_entity_poly.pdbx_seq_one_letter_code
_entity_poly.pdbx_strand_id
1 'polypeptide(L)'
;MNSTKTKKNNNDVVIPIRECRNPRFKKLIKNNKSCFPNNLLFGFELETIVPDKSIRYNGYRKGILLNHRYEDLKGVFYAKTDGSVEGGYNSCGLEINSHPFNWNWFLSHKKHFYNLAKFLEESKSSCNRTCGFHVHINKDYFKDIKHRDRFLFMFYKNPE
;
A
#
# COMPACT_ATOMS: atom_id res chain seq x y z
N MET A 1 34.60 -25.07 10.81
CA MET A 1 33.42 -24.42 10.13
C MET A 1 32.43 -23.99 11.20
N ASN A 2 32.51 -22.75 11.63
CA ASN A 2 31.59 -22.18 12.64
C ASN A 2 30.33 -21.66 11.95
N SER A 3 29.25 -22.42 12.08
CA SER A 3 27.91 -21.98 11.69
C SER A 3 27.44 -20.91 12.69
N THR A 4 27.55 -19.66 12.31
CA THR A 4 26.91 -18.55 13.03
C THR A 4 25.39 -18.67 12.87
N LYS A 5 24.75 -19.30 13.85
CA LYS A 5 23.29 -19.24 14.02
C LYS A 5 22.91 -17.80 14.28
N THR A 6 22.43 -17.10 13.27
CA THR A 6 21.77 -15.79 13.43
C THR A 6 20.58 -15.96 14.37
N LYS A 7 20.69 -15.36 15.57
CA LYS A 7 19.58 -15.28 16.52
C LYS A 7 18.38 -14.68 15.80
N LYS A 8 17.29 -15.43 15.72
CA LYS A 8 15.98 -14.91 15.27
C LYS A 8 15.56 -13.83 16.25
N ASN A 9 15.65 -12.57 15.85
CA ASN A 9 14.98 -11.49 16.56
C ASN A 9 13.48 -11.65 16.32
N ASN A 10 12.75 -12.14 17.33
CA ASN A 10 11.30 -12.37 17.29
C ASN A 10 10.46 -11.07 17.21
N ASN A 11 11.08 -9.90 17.14
CA ASN A 11 10.44 -8.59 17.18
C ASN A 11 10.49 -7.83 15.84
N ASP A 12 10.74 -8.51 14.72
CA ASP A 12 10.71 -7.87 13.41
C ASP A 12 9.31 -7.33 13.10
N VAL A 13 9.20 -6.02 12.87
CA VAL A 13 7.97 -5.40 12.39
C VAL A 13 7.90 -5.61 10.88
N VAL A 14 6.80 -6.16 10.40
CA VAL A 14 6.62 -6.45 8.98
C VAL A 14 5.25 -5.98 8.47
N ILE A 15 5.22 -5.49 7.24
CA ILE A 15 3.98 -5.42 6.47
C ILE A 15 3.75 -6.81 5.86
N PRO A 16 2.65 -7.50 6.22
CA PRO A 16 2.39 -8.82 5.66
C PRO A 16 2.18 -8.75 4.15
N ILE A 17 2.86 -9.62 3.41
CA ILE A 17 2.58 -9.87 2.00
C ILE A 17 1.48 -10.93 1.93
N ARG A 18 0.39 -10.63 1.25
CA ARG A 18 -0.78 -11.49 1.13
C ARG A 18 -0.86 -12.06 -0.28
N GLU A 19 -1.21 -13.31 -0.36
CA GLU A 19 -1.55 -13.97 -1.62
C GLU A 19 -3.07 -13.94 -1.89
N CYS A 20 -3.84 -13.35 -0.97
CA CYS A 20 -5.30 -13.41 -0.96
C CYS A 20 -5.93 -12.27 -1.78
N ARG A 21 -6.88 -12.64 -2.67
CA ARG A 21 -7.62 -11.69 -3.52
C ARG A 21 -8.58 -10.77 -2.76
N ASN A 22 -8.99 -11.12 -1.53
CA ASN A 22 -9.96 -10.35 -0.75
C ASN A 22 -9.45 -10.12 0.69
N PRO A 23 -8.56 -9.15 0.92
CA PRO A 23 -8.15 -8.80 2.27
C PRO A 23 -9.33 -8.22 3.06
N ARG A 24 -9.38 -8.49 4.38
CA ARG A 24 -10.30 -7.78 5.26
C ARG A 24 -9.83 -6.34 5.39
N PHE A 25 -10.59 -5.42 4.81
CA PHE A 25 -10.29 -3.99 4.89
C PHE A 25 -10.63 -3.43 6.28
N LYS A 26 -9.70 -2.66 6.81
CA LYS A 26 -9.95 -1.78 7.94
C LYS A 26 -10.24 -0.39 7.39
N LYS A 27 -11.45 0.11 7.59
CA LYS A 27 -11.75 1.51 7.19
C LYS A 27 -11.04 2.46 8.14
N LEU A 28 -10.20 3.34 7.58
CA LEU A 28 -9.52 4.41 8.31
C LEU A 28 -10.36 5.67 8.16
N ILE A 29 -11.09 6.03 9.21
CA ILE A 29 -12.09 7.10 9.18
C ILE A 29 -11.85 8.06 10.32
N LYS A 30 -11.98 9.36 10.05
CA LYS A 30 -12.02 10.40 11.06
C LYS A 30 -13.30 11.21 10.89
N ASN A 31 -14.11 11.26 11.95
CA ASN A 31 -15.41 11.97 11.94
C ASN A 31 -15.20 13.45 12.29
N ASN A 32 -14.78 14.24 11.33
CA ASN A 32 -14.69 15.69 11.45
C ASN A 32 -15.50 16.34 10.32
N LYS A 33 -15.95 17.57 10.52
CA LYS A 33 -16.56 18.37 9.43
C LYS A 33 -15.52 18.55 8.31
N SER A 34 -15.89 18.21 7.08
CA SER A 34 -15.04 18.30 5.89
C SER A 34 -15.88 18.75 4.70
N CYS A 35 -15.22 19.36 3.72
CA CYS A 35 -15.81 19.59 2.41
C CYS A 35 -16.11 18.30 1.64
N PHE A 36 -15.47 17.19 2.02
CA PHE A 36 -15.73 15.87 1.45
C PHE A 36 -16.64 15.05 2.37
N PRO A 37 -17.65 14.38 1.82
CA PRO A 37 -18.51 13.49 2.59
C PRO A 37 -17.71 12.37 3.26
N ASN A 38 -18.04 12.03 4.51
CA ASN A 38 -17.33 10.98 5.26
C ASN A 38 -17.47 9.58 4.67
N ASN A 39 -18.49 9.34 3.84
CA ASN A 39 -18.71 8.08 3.14
C ASN A 39 -17.93 7.97 1.81
N LEU A 40 -17.29 9.06 1.35
CA LEU A 40 -16.34 9.00 0.24
C LEU A 40 -15.02 8.44 0.75
N LEU A 41 -14.70 7.22 0.31
CA LEU A 41 -13.48 6.53 0.69
C LEU A 41 -12.54 6.44 -0.50
N PHE A 42 -11.28 6.68 -0.20
CA PHE A 42 -10.16 6.52 -1.11
C PHE A 42 -9.32 5.31 -0.68
N GLY A 43 -8.61 4.76 -1.61
CA GLY A 43 -7.51 3.82 -1.40
C GLY A 43 -6.51 4.00 -2.52
N PHE A 44 -5.29 3.57 -2.31
CA PHE A 44 -4.34 3.49 -3.40
C PHE A 44 -3.64 2.15 -3.42
N GLU A 45 -3.10 1.84 -4.57
CA GLU A 45 -2.14 0.76 -4.75
C GLU A 45 -0.93 1.29 -5.52
N LEU A 46 0.23 0.97 -4.98
CA LEU A 46 1.53 1.35 -5.52
C LEU A 46 2.27 0.08 -5.90
N GLU A 47 2.49 -0.09 -7.19
CA GLU A 47 3.31 -1.17 -7.72
C GLU A 47 4.79 -0.78 -7.65
N THR A 48 5.61 -1.66 -7.11
CA THR A 48 7.01 -1.39 -6.85
C THR A 48 7.84 -2.65 -6.84
N ILE A 49 9.14 -2.51 -7.09
CA ILE A 49 10.12 -3.58 -7.03
C ILE A 49 10.93 -3.42 -5.74
N VAL A 50 10.84 -4.39 -4.85
CA VAL A 50 11.51 -4.37 -3.55
C VAL A 50 12.67 -5.38 -3.55
N PRO A 51 13.89 -4.99 -3.12
CA PRO A 51 15.01 -5.92 -3.00
C PRO A 51 14.70 -7.07 -2.04
N ASP A 52 15.11 -8.30 -2.37
CA ASP A 52 14.86 -9.50 -1.56
C ASP A 52 15.36 -9.39 -0.12
N LYS A 53 16.44 -8.62 0.11
CA LYS A 53 16.94 -8.35 1.46
C LYS A 53 15.93 -7.61 2.36
N SER A 54 14.98 -6.91 1.76
CA SER A 54 13.88 -6.22 2.45
C SER A 54 12.66 -7.11 2.63
N ILE A 55 12.70 -8.35 2.15
CA ILE A 55 11.65 -9.34 2.33
C ILE A 55 12.03 -10.31 3.43
N ARG A 56 11.17 -10.48 4.41
CA ARG A 56 11.34 -11.45 5.48
C ARG A 56 10.42 -12.65 5.24
N TYR A 57 10.98 -13.84 5.38
CA TYR A 57 10.26 -15.10 5.32
C TYR A 57 10.13 -15.69 6.73
N ASN A 58 8.93 -16.03 7.14
CA ASN A 58 8.65 -16.77 8.36
C ASN A 58 7.79 -17.99 8.02
N GLY A 59 8.44 -19.11 7.74
CA GLY A 59 7.78 -20.28 7.16
C GLY A 59 7.15 -19.93 5.80
N TYR A 60 5.85 -20.15 5.66
CA TYR A 60 5.09 -19.84 4.44
C TYR A 60 4.64 -18.36 4.35
N ARG A 61 4.92 -17.54 5.37
CA ARG A 61 4.51 -16.13 5.38
C ARG A 61 5.64 -15.25 4.94
N LYS A 62 5.34 -14.37 3.99
CA LYS A 62 6.22 -13.31 3.54
C LYS A 62 5.80 -11.98 4.15
N GLY A 63 6.72 -11.07 4.33
CA GLY A 63 6.44 -9.71 4.76
C GLY A 63 7.56 -8.75 4.39
N ILE A 64 7.23 -7.51 4.14
CA ILE A 64 8.21 -6.44 3.96
C ILE A 64 8.76 -6.09 5.34
N LEU A 65 10.06 -6.21 5.51
CA LEU A 65 10.73 -5.89 6.76
C LEU A 65 10.78 -4.38 6.96
N LEU A 66 10.13 -3.89 8.01
CA LEU A 66 10.22 -2.51 8.45
C LEU A 66 11.27 -2.37 9.54
N ASN A 67 12.03 -1.29 9.55
CA ASN A 67 12.72 -0.89 10.76
C ASN A 67 11.73 -0.20 11.73
N HIS A 68 12.08 -0.12 13.01
CA HIS A 68 11.20 0.43 14.05
C HIS A 68 10.68 1.86 13.77
N ARG A 69 11.42 2.65 13.00
CA ARG A 69 11.02 4.00 12.61
C ARG A 69 9.76 4.03 11.74
N TYR A 70 9.47 2.94 11.03
CA TYR A 70 8.35 2.80 10.10
C TYR A 70 7.28 1.83 10.61
N GLU A 71 7.27 1.50 11.89
CA GLU A 71 6.30 0.59 12.50
C GLU A 71 4.85 1.07 12.32
N ASP A 72 4.65 2.37 12.26
CA ASP A 72 3.36 3.02 12.07
C ASP A 72 2.71 2.72 10.70
N LEU A 73 3.47 2.21 9.73
CA LEU A 73 2.95 1.77 8.44
C LEU A 73 2.12 0.48 8.54
N LYS A 74 2.41 -0.34 9.57
CA LYS A 74 1.69 -1.57 9.83
C LYS A 74 0.26 -1.28 10.29
N GLY A 75 -0.71 -1.65 9.50
CA GLY A 75 -2.13 -1.40 9.78
C GLY A 75 -2.72 -0.22 9.01
N VAL A 76 -1.88 0.54 8.30
CA VAL A 76 -2.29 1.50 7.28
C VAL A 76 -2.15 0.86 5.89
N PHE A 77 -1.07 0.10 5.70
CA PHE A 77 -0.74 -0.55 4.44
C PHE A 77 -0.67 -2.07 4.58
N TYR A 78 -0.87 -2.73 3.47
CA TYR A 78 -0.59 -4.15 3.28
C TYR A 78 0.02 -4.36 1.89
N ALA A 79 0.73 -5.47 1.70
CA ALA A 79 1.33 -5.78 0.41
C ALA A 79 0.72 -7.05 -0.18
N LYS A 80 0.69 -7.13 -1.50
CA LYS A 80 0.37 -8.34 -2.28
C LYS A 80 1.49 -8.62 -3.27
N THR A 81 1.64 -9.89 -3.64
CA THR A 81 2.40 -10.24 -4.83
C THR A 81 1.57 -9.92 -6.06
N ASP A 82 2.18 -9.29 -7.04
CA ASP A 82 1.55 -9.04 -8.34
C ASP A 82 2.44 -9.62 -9.45
N GLY A 83 1.88 -10.55 -10.23
CA GLY A 83 2.59 -11.19 -11.33
C GLY A 83 2.79 -10.28 -12.55
N SER A 84 2.11 -9.12 -12.61
CA SER A 84 2.30 -8.13 -13.67
C SER A 84 3.52 -7.24 -13.42
N VAL A 85 3.97 -7.13 -12.16
CA VAL A 85 5.16 -6.35 -11.79
C VAL A 85 6.41 -7.20 -11.93
N GLU A 86 7.15 -6.95 -12.98
CA GLU A 86 8.38 -7.69 -13.26
C GLU A 86 9.51 -7.29 -12.31
N GLY A 87 9.83 -8.16 -11.34
CA GLY A 87 11.03 -8.05 -10.51
C GLY A 87 12.27 -8.49 -11.30
N GLY A 88 13.44 -7.97 -10.90
CA GLY A 88 14.72 -8.42 -11.42
C GLY A 88 15.35 -9.55 -10.57
N TYR A 89 16.60 -9.88 -10.88
CA TYR A 89 17.39 -10.80 -10.05
C TYR A 89 17.56 -10.21 -8.63
N ASN A 90 17.31 -11.01 -7.60
CA ASN A 90 17.33 -10.60 -6.18
C ASN A 90 16.31 -9.48 -5.81
N SER A 91 15.18 -9.42 -6.49
CA SER A 91 14.11 -8.48 -6.18
C SER A 91 12.74 -9.07 -6.47
N CYS A 92 11.72 -8.54 -5.80
CA CYS A 92 10.33 -9.00 -5.87
C CYS A 92 9.42 -7.85 -6.30
N GLY A 93 8.61 -8.08 -7.34
CA GLY A 93 7.51 -7.19 -7.69
C GLY A 93 6.39 -7.29 -6.65
N LEU A 94 5.93 -6.16 -6.17
CA LEU A 94 4.90 -6.06 -5.14
C LEU A 94 3.94 -4.92 -5.44
N GLU A 95 2.73 -5.10 -4.99
CA GLU A 95 1.69 -4.11 -4.91
C GLU A 95 1.48 -3.74 -3.43
N ILE A 96 1.75 -2.49 -3.08
CA ILE A 96 1.54 -1.95 -1.73
C ILE A 96 0.22 -1.17 -1.73
N ASN A 97 -0.72 -1.65 -0.95
CA ASN A 97 -2.06 -1.12 -0.88
C ASN A 97 -2.28 -0.39 0.45
N SER A 98 -3.01 0.73 0.41
CA SER A 98 -3.58 1.30 1.61
C SER A 98 -4.88 0.61 1.99
N HIS A 99 -5.22 0.62 3.29
CA HIS A 99 -6.61 0.43 3.70
C HIS A 99 -7.44 1.63 3.26
N PRO A 100 -8.75 1.46 2.97
CA PRO A 100 -9.62 2.57 2.59
C PRO A 100 -9.68 3.64 3.69
N PHE A 101 -9.50 4.90 3.32
CA PHE A 101 -9.52 6.06 4.21
C PHE A 101 -10.44 7.15 3.68
N ASN A 102 -10.97 8.01 4.58
CA ASN A 102 -11.64 9.23 4.17
C ASN A 102 -10.64 10.41 4.13
N TRP A 103 -11.06 11.51 3.49
CA TRP A 103 -10.20 12.69 3.30
C TRP A 103 -9.71 13.29 4.62
N ASN A 104 -10.58 13.34 5.65
CA ASN A 104 -10.19 13.86 6.95
C ASN A 104 -9.11 13.03 7.63
N TRP A 105 -9.22 11.71 7.52
CA TRP A 105 -8.21 10.82 8.03
C TRP A 105 -6.88 11.05 7.30
N PHE A 106 -6.89 11.13 5.97
CA PHE A 106 -5.70 11.40 5.16
C PHE A 106 -5.00 12.68 5.60
N LEU A 107 -5.74 13.81 5.70
CA LEU A 107 -5.17 15.09 6.09
C LEU A 107 -4.47 15.04 7.46
N SER A 108 -5.01 14.27 8.39
CA SER A 108 -4.43 14.13 9.74
C SER A 108 -3.28 13.14 9.82
N HIS A 109 -3.11 12.28 8.80
CA HIS A 109 -2.20 11.13 8.82
C HIS A 109 -1.25 11.12 7.62
N LYS A 110 -1.04 12.25 6.95
CA LYS A 110 -0.11 12.41 5.82
C LYS A 110 1.28 11.83 6.10
N LYS A 111 1.70 11.87 7.37
CA LYS A 111 2.98 11.32 7.80
C LYS A 111 3.17 9.86 7.41
N HIS A 112 2.12 9.02 7.43
CA HIS A 112 2.24 7.61 7.04
C HIS A 112 2.61 7.47 5.56
N PHE A 113 2.05 8.31 4.70
CA PHE A 113 2.35 8.29 3.26
C PHE A 113 3.78 8.77 2.98
N TYR A 114 4.20 9.82 3.68
CA TYR A 114 5.58 10.30 3.63
C TYR A 114 6.56 9.24 4.16
N ASN A 115 6.25 8.58 5.26
CA ASN A 115 7.06 7.51 5.82
C ASN A 115 7.14 6.31 4.88
N LEU A 116 6.06 5.98 4.15
CA LEU A 116 6.10 4.94 3.12
C LEU A 116 7.09 5.30 2.01
N ALA A 117 7.01 6.52 1.47
CA ALA A 117 7.94 6.96 0.43
C ALA A 117 9.39 6.92 0.90
N LYS A 118 9.67 7.42 2.11
CA LYS A 118 11.02 7.33 2.71
C LYS A 118 11.50 5.90 2.91
N PHE A 119 10.62 5.03 3.39
CA PHE A 119 10.95 3.61 3.57
C PHE A 119 11.33 2.97 2.23
N LEU A 120 10.59 3.25 1.16
CA LEU A 120 10.87 2.72 -0.17
C LEU A 120 12.20 3.24 -0.71
N GLU A 121 12.51 4.53 -0.51
CA GLU A 121 13.78 5.13 -0.87
C GLU A 121 14.95 4.47 -0.11
N GLU A 122 14.87 4.37 1.21
CA GLU A 122 15.91 3.78 2.06
C GLU A 122 16.12 2.28 1.80
N SER A 123 15.06 1.56 1.47
CA SER A 123 15.14 0.15 1.09
C SER A 123 15.70 -0.07 -0.31
N LYS A 124 15.94 1.01 -1.07
CA LYS A 124 16.34 0.98 -2.49
C LYS A 124 15.33 0.27 -3.37
N SER A 125 14.05 0.45 -3.06
CA SER A 125 12.96 0.04 -3.95
C SER A 125 13.02 0.85 -5.23
N SER A 126 12.57 0.26 -6.33
CA SER A 126 12.59 0.86 -7.65
C SER A 126 11.24 0.66 -8.36
N CYS A 127 11.09 1.31 -9.48
CA CYS A 127 9.97 1.09 -10.39
C CYS A 127 10.49 0.99 -11.83
N ASN A 128 9.74 0.31 -12.66
CA ASN A 128 9.96 0.20 -14.09
C ASN A 128 8.64 0.42 -14.84
N ARG A 129 8.64 0.19 -16.16
CA ARG A 129 7.44 0.36 -17.01
C ARG A 129 6.26 -0.56 -16.65
N THR A 130 6.49 -1.60 -15.85
CA THR A 130 5.42 -2.51 -15.38
C THR A 130 4.81 -2.06 -14.05
N CYS A 131 5.32 -1.00 -13.44
CA CYS A 131 4.82 -0.44 -12.18
C CYS A 131 3.85 0.70 -12.45
N GLY A 132 2.77 0.74 -11.69
CA GLY A 132 1.74 1.77 -11.73
C GLY A 132 1.42 2.34 -10.34
N PHE A 133 0.67 3.42 -10.37
CA PHE A 133 0.05 4.00 -9.17
C PHE A 133 -1.45 4.16 -9.44
N HIS A 134 -2.27 3.45 -8.66
CA HIS A 134 -3.72 3.43 -8.81
C HIS A 134 -4.41 4.09 -7.62
N VAL A 135 -5.44 4.88 -7.90
CA VAL A 135 -6.29 5.47 -6.87
C VAL A 135 -7.69 4.87 -6.99
N HIS A 136 -8.16 4.29 -5.89
CA HIS A 136 -9.48 3.69 -5.79
C HIS A 136 -10.45 4.63 -5.10
N ILE A 137 -11.69 4.61 -5.56
CA ILE A 137 -12.81 5.30 -4.93
C ILE A 137 -13.92 4.27 -4.73
N ASN A 138 -14.58 4.30 -3.58
CA ASN A 138 -15.65 3.35 -3.29
C ASN A 138 -16.86 3.60 -4.19
N LYS A 139 -17.29 2.59 -4.92
CA LYS A 139 -18.42 2.67 -5.85
C LYS A 139 -19.74 3.04 -5.17
N ASP A 140 -19.91 2.65 -3.90
CA ASP A 140 -21.14 2.88 -3.14
C ASP A 140 -21.33 4.38 -2.77
N TYR A 141 -20.34 5.22 -3.04
CA TYR A 141 -20.47 6.66 -2.95
C TYR A 141 -21.37 7.25 -4.07
N PHE A 142 -21.35 6.65 -5.23
CA PHE A 142 -22.14 7.13 -6.38
C PHE A 142 -23.61 6.77 -6.18
N LYS A 143 -24.46 7.78 -6.20
CA LYS A 143 -25.92 7.63 -5.97
C LYS A 143 -26.58 6.78 -7.05
N ASP A 144 -26.11 6.93 -8.29
CA ASP A 144 -26.61 6.23 -9.46
C ASP A 144 -25.53 6.17 -10.56
N ILE A 145 -25.86 5.51 -11.66
CA ILE A 145 -24.96 5.35 -12.80
C ILE A 145 -24.61 6.71 -13.45
N LYS A 146 -25.57 7.67 -13.51
CA LYS A 146 -25.32 8.99 -14.09
C LYS A 146 -24.34 9.80 -13.26
N HIS A 147 -24.40 9.68 -11.92
CA HIS A 147 -23.44 10.33 -11.03
C HIS A 147 -22.02 9.77 -11.26
N ARG A 148 -21.88 8.44 -11.36
CA ARG A 148 -20.61 7.79 -11.68
C ARG A 148 -20.09 8.23 -13.07
N ASP A 149 -20.93 8.22 -14.07
CA ASP A 149 -20.54 8.54 -15.44
C ASP A 149 -20.11 10.00 -15.60
N ARG A 150 -20.76 10.94 -14.88
CA ARG A 150 -20.31 12.35 -14.81
C ARG A 150 -18.92 12.47 -14.20
N PHE A 151 -18.63 11.69 -13.13
CA PHE A 151 -17.33 11.66 -12.51
C PHE A 151 -16.26 11.14 -13.49
N LEU A 152 -16.51 10.01 -14.16
CA LEU A 152 -15.61 9.45 -15.19
C LEU A 152 -15.38 10.44 -16.34
N PHE A 153 -16.44 11.13 -16.77
CA PHE A 153 -16.37 12.08 -17.87
C PHE A 153 -15.44 13.28 -17.58
N MET A 154 -15.25 13.66 -16.31
CA MET A 154 -14.26 14.69 -15.95
C MET A 154 -12.84 14.31 -16.32
N PHE A 155 -12.48 13.02 -16.14
CA PHE A 155 -11.16 12.51 -16.50
C PHE A 155 -10.99 12.38 -18.02
N TYR A 156 -12.02 11.93 -18.73
CA TYR A 156 -11.97 11.82 -20.20
C TYR A 156 -11.88 13.16 -20.91
N LYS A 157 -12.45 14.23 -20.33
CA LYS A 157 -12.36 15.57 -20.93
C LYS A 157 -11.07 16.32 -20.60
N ASN A 158 -10.36 15.91 -19.56
CA ASN A 158 -9.11 16.52 -19.11
C ASN A 158 -8.04 15.42 -19.00
N PRO A 159 -7.53 14.94 -20.14
CA PRO A 159 -6.58 13.81 -20.16
C PRO A 159 -5.15 14.16 -19.73
N GLU A 160 -4.86 15.43 -19.35
CA GLU A 160 -3.55 15.88 -18.88
C GLU A 160 -3.35 15.64 -17.38
#